data_53bd852a236eb0970a82d2997f84c9b4
#
_entry.id   53bd852a236eb0970a82d2997f84c9b4
#
_cell.length_a   1.000
_cell.length_b   1.000
_cell.length_c   1.000
_cell.angle_alpha   90.00
_cell.angle_beta   90.00
_cell.angle_gamma   90.00
#
_symmetry.space_group_name_H-M   'P 1'
#
loop_
_entity.id
_entity.type
_entity.pdbx_description
1 polymer ?
#
loop_
_entity_poly.entity_id
_entity_poly.type
_entity_poly.pdbx_seq_one_letter_code
_entity_poly.pdbx_strand_id
1 'polypeptide(L)'
;DGFHLNVHRVAKSAIWGTDFDVHLHHGEKDTGIEGDFDHDHDHDHEHHHDHEHHHHHSHADARSYADIHDLIVASQLSPFVKEKSLEVFLDIAKAEAAVHNMPVEQIHFHEIGAIDSIVDIVSFFILVESLGIDTVYSTPLTEGSGTISVAHGEMPVPVPAVMQLRKGTTIPITQDFTVKTELITPTGLALLKALSPIFEPIPSHLSIESVGYGFGKRETGKFNALRGSLLMEDSSHSTTIVHHT
;
A
#
# COMPACT_ATOMS: atom_id res chain seq x y z
N ASP A 1 -10.39 20.55 1.92
CA ASP A 1 -11.53 20.18 2.80
C ASP A 1 -12.46 19.13 2.18
N GLY A 2 -11.95 18.03 1.63
CA GLY A 2 -12.76 16.98 1.00
C GLY A 2 -12.78 15.64 1.74
N PHE A 3 -11.97 15.47 2.79
CA PHE A 3 -11.85 14.23 3.55
C PHE A 3 -11.54 14.49 5.03
N HIS A 4 -11.74 13.47 5.87
CA HIS A 4 -11.23 13.43 7.23
C HIS A 4 -10.51 12.11 7.50
N LEU A 5 -9.56 12.15 8.42
CA LEU A 5 -8.79 10.98 8.85
C LEU A 5 -9.40 10.40 10.11
N ASN A 6 -9.58 9.09 10.14
CA ASN A 6 -9.97 8.34 11.32
C ASN A 6 -8.82 7.41 11.71
N VAL A 7 -8.29 7.61 12.92
CA VAL A 7 -7.18 6.82 13.44
C VAL A 7 -7.60 6.22 14.77
N HIS A 8 -7.65 4.90 14.84
CA HIS A 8 -8.10 4.23 16.06
C HIS A 8 -7.33 2.93 16.32
N ARG A 9 -7.39 2.47 17.57
CA ARG A 9 -6.78 1.20 17.96
C ARG A 9 -7.75 0.07 17.74
N VAL A 10 -7.28 -0.98 17.07
CA VAL A 10 -8.04 -2.21 16.83
C VAL A 10 -7.26 -3.43 17.28
N ALA A 11 -7.98 -4.49 17.63
CA ALA A 11 -7.38 -5.78 17.97
C ALA A 11 -7.74 -6.82 16.91
N LYS A 12 -6.74 -7.55 16.40
CA LYS A 12 -6.92 -8.73 15.55
C LYS A 12 -6.17 -9.90 16.16
N SER A 13 -6.87 -10.99 16.46
CA SER A 13 -6.29 -12.17 17.13
C SER A 13 -5.49 -11.81 18.42
N ALA A 14 -6.07 -10.97 19.28
CA ALA A 14 -5.48 -10.48 20.53
C ALA A 14 -4.24 -9.55 20.38
N ILE A 15 -3.81 -9.23 19.16
CA ILE A 15 -2.74 -8.26 18.90
C ILE A 15 -3.38 -6.91 18.59
N TRP A 16 -2.91 -5.87 19.26
CA TRP A 16 -3.37 -4.50 19.06
C TRP A 16 -2.51 -3.78 18.03
N GLY A 17 -3.18 -3.20 17.05
CA GLY A 17 -2.59 -2.34 16.02
C GLY A 17 -3.29 -1.00 15.93
N THR A 18 -2.87 -0.21 14.97
CA THR A 18 -3.52 1.04 14.59
C THR A 18 -4.18 0.85 13.22
N ASP A 19 -5.44 1.22 13.13
CA ASP A 19 -6.17 1.32 11.87
C ASP A 19 -6.26 2.80 11.47
N PHE A 20 -6.06 3.04 10.18
CA PHE A 20 -6.03 4.36 9.59
C PHE A 20 -6.97 4.37 8.39
N ASP A 21 -8.03 5.17 8.47
CA ASP A 21 -9.04 5.28 7.43
C ASP A 21 -9.19 6.72 6.93
N VAL A 22 -9.31 6.85 5.62
CA VAL A 22 -9.62 8.11 4.94
C VAL A 22 -11.10 8.11 4.56
N HIS A 23 -11.86 9.09 5.07
CA HIS A 23 -13.28 9.24 4.77
C HIS A 23 -13.52 10.48 3.93
N LEU A 24 -14.12 10.31 2.76
CA LEU A 24 -14.49 11.42 1.88
C LEU A 24 -15.80 12.07 2.34
N HIS A 25 -15.92 13.41 2.26
CA HIS A 25 -17.09 14.15 2.73
C HIS A 25 -18.32 14.05 1.80
N HIS A 26 -18.15 13.67 0.56
CA HIS A 26 -19.24 13.43 -0.39
C HIS A 26 -19.32 11.94 -0.71
N GLY A 27 -20.11 11.28 0.12
CA GLY A 27 -20.73 9.99 0.07
C GLY A 27 -20.50 9.09 -1.14
N GLU A 28 -19.33 8.59 -1.31
CA GLU A 28 -19.09 7.23 -1.77
C GLU A 28 -17.82 6.80 -1.07
N LYS A 29 -17.93 5.75 -0.23
CA LYS A 29 -16.76 4.97 0.14
C LYS A 29 -16.17 4.50 -1.17
N ASP A 30 -14.92 4.83 -1.45
CA ASP A 30 -14.15 4.12 -2.46
C ASP A 30 -13.95 2.71 -1.90
N THR A 31 -14.94 1.87 -2.17
CA THR A 31 -14.93 0.47 -1.81
C THR A 31 -13.97 -0.19 -2.78
N GLY A 32 -12.71 -0.26 -2.39
CA GLY A 32 -11.81 -1.22 -2.98
C GLY A 32 -12.50 -2.58 -2.86
N ILE A 33 -12.87 -3.15 -3.98
CA ILE A 33 -13.64 -4.35 -4.27
C ILE A 33 -13.87 -5.23 -3.04
N GLU A 34 -14.94 -4.97 -2.29
CA GLU A 34 -15.54 -5.96 -1.40
C GLU A 34 -16.22 -6.99 -2.30
N GLY A 35 -15.68 -8.19 -2.33
CA GLY A 35 -16.37 -9.32 -2.94
C GLY A 35 -17.68 -9.54 -2.21
N ASP A 36 -18.77 -9.27 -2.90
CA ASP A 36 -20.12 -9.60 -2.46
C ASP A 36 -20.19 -11.10 -2.18
N PHE A 37 -20.25 -11.47 -0.91
CA PHE A 37 -20.72 -12.80 -0.52
C PHE A 37 -22.23 -12.73 -0.40
N ASP A 38 -22.88 -13.32 -1.39
CA ASP A 38 -24.31 -13.58 -1.47
C ASP A 38 -24.89 -14.00 -0.11
N HIS A 39 -25.78 -13.20 0.42
CA HIS A 39 -26.82 -13.66 1.33
C HIS A 39 -28.09 -13.92 0.52
N ASP A 40 -28.33 -15.20 0.22
CA ASP A 40 -29.60 -15.70 -0.26
C ASP A 40 -30.74 -15.19 0.63
N HIS A 41 -31.57 -14.33 0.09
CA HIS A 41 -32.95 -14.12 0.52
C HIS A 41 -33.87 -14.23 -0.67
N ASP A 42 -34.50 -15.42 -0.76
CA ASP A 42 -35.69 -15.68 -1.56
C ASP A 42 -36.76 -14.63 -1.28
N HIS A 43 -37.14 -13.85 -2.27
CA HIS A 43 -38.45 -13.24 -2.42
C HIS A 43 -38.84 -13.12 -3.88
N ASP A 44 -39.72 -14.02 -4.31
CA ASP A 44 -40.54 -13.92 -5.51
C ASP A 44 -41.27 -12.58 -5.55
N HIS A 45 -41.07 -11.77 -6.59
CA HIS A 45 -42.09 -10.89 -7.18
C HIS A 45 -41.73 -10.57 -8.64
N GLU A 46 -42.58 -11.13 -9.54
CA GLU A 46 -42.65 -10.72 -10.94
C GLU A 46 -43.08 -9.26 -11.07
N HIS A 47 -42.33 -8.42 -11.76
CA HIS A 47 -42.82 -7.29 -12.54
C HIS A 47 -41.84 -6.96 -13.65
N HIS A 48 -42.32 -7.13 -14.91
CA HIS A 48 -41.73 -6.61 -16.12
C HIS A 48 -41.73 -5.07 -16.10
N HIS A 49 -40.58 -4.45 -16.24
CA HIS A 49 -40.42 -3.15 -16.89
C HIS A 49 -39.03 -3.07 -17.51
N ASP A 50 -38.98 -3.00 -18.86
CA ASP A 50 -37.84 -2.59 -19.66
C ASP A 50 -37.45 -1.16 -19.30
N HIS A 51 -36.30 -0.99 -18.67
CA HIS A 51 -35.55 0.24 -18.66
C HIS A 51 -34.07 -0.09 -18.87
N GLU A 52 -33.57 0.25 -20.06
CA GLU A 52 -32.15 0.32 -20.34
C GLU A 52 -31.53 1.36 -19.40
N HIS A 53 -30.99 0.93 -18.29
CA HIS A 53 -30.10 1.73 -17.46
C HIS A 53 -28.68 1.60 -18.01
N HIS A 54 -28.31 2.54 -18.86
CA HIS A 54 -26.92 2.85 -19.12
C HIS A 54 -26.34 3.34 -17.79
N HIS A 55 -25.62 2.47 -17.08
CA HIS A 55 -24.75 2.88 -15.99
C HIS A 55 -23.61 3.70 -16.61
N HIS A 56 -23.78 5.01 -16.68
CA HIS A 56 -22.68 5.93 -16.82
C HIS A 56 -21.85 5.85 -15.53
N HIS A 57 -20.84 5.00 -15.52
CA HIS A 57 -19.75 5.17 -14.58
C HIS A 57 -19.13 6.54 -14.88
N SER A 58 -19.31 7.48 -13.98
CA SER A 58 -18.72 8.81 -14.10
C SER A 58 -17.20 8.64 -13.95
N HIS A 59 -16.48 8.78 -15.07
CA HIS A 59 -15.02 8.88 -15.11
C HIS A 59 -14.46 10.16 -14.44
N ALA A 60 -15.21 10.74 -13.49
CA ALA A 60 -14.92 12.06 -12.92
C ALA A 60 -13.75 12.10 -11.94
N ASP A 61 -13.23 10.94 -11.48
CA ASP A 61 -12.23 10.90 -10.42
C ASP A 61 -10.89 10.26 -10.81
N ALA A 62 -10.71 9.78 -12.04
CA ALA A 62 -9.44 9.20 -12.48
C ALA A 62 -8.40 10.31 -12.73
N ARG A 63 -7.44 10.45 -11.81
CA ARG A 63 -6.33 11.41 -11.93
C ARG A 63 -5.18 10.82 -12.75
N SER A 64 -4.58 11.65 -13.59
CA SER A 64 -3.31 11.31 -14.26
C SER A 64 -2.14 11.48 -13.29
N TYR A 65 -0.99 10.92 -13.64
CA TYR A 65 0.24 11.19 -12.90
C TYR A 65 0.56 12.70 -12.85
N ALA A 66 0.30 13.44 -13.93
CA ALA A 66 0.53 14.88 -13.98
C ALA A 66 -0.34 15.64 -12.96
N ASP A 67 -1.61 15.27 -12.82
CA ASP A 67 -2.52 15.89 -11.85
C ASP A 67 -2.02 15.68 -10.41
N ILE A 68 -1.56 14.47 -10.08
CA ILE A 68 -1.02 14.13 -8.77
C ILE A 68 0.30 14.85 -8.54
N HIS A 69 1.18 14.88 -9.55
CA HIS A 69 2.44 15.61 -9.50
C HIS A 69 2.22 17.08 -9.16
N ASP A 70 1.34 17.75 -9.88
CA ASP A 70 1.07 19.18 -9.68
C ASP A 70 0.46 19.46 -8.31
N LEU A 71 -0.43 18.58 -7.84
CA LEU A 71 -1.01 18.65 -6.50
C LEU A 71 0.07 18.57 -5.40
N ILE A 72 0.98 17.60 -5.50
CA ILE A 72 2.05 17.39 -4.52
C ILE A 72 3.06 18.55 -4.58
N VAL A 73 3.46 18.99 -5.76
CA VAL A 73 4.42 20.11 -5.93
C VAL A 73 3.86 21.41 -5.37
N ALA A 74 2.58 21.71 -5.60
CA ALA A 74 1.91 22.91 -5.09
C ALA A 74 1.64 22.89 -3.58
N SER A 75 1.74 21.73 -2.93
CA SER A 75 1.47 21.57 -1.49
C SER A 75 2.54 22.25 -0.62
N GLN A 76 2.27 22.32 0.71
CA GLN A 76 3.22 22.80 1.72
C GLN A 76 4.03 21.64 2.38
N LEU A 77 4.04 20.46 1.78
CA LEU A 77 4.82 19.33 2.26
C LEU A 77 6.33 19.62 2.20
N SER A 78 7.10 18.94 3.05
CA SER A 78 8.56 19.04 3.03
C SER A 78 9.16 18.57 1.68
N PRO A 79 10.38 18.98 1.32
CA PRO A 79 11.04 18.48 0.13
C PRO A 79 11.17 16.96 0.10
N PHE A 80 11.50 16.34 1.24
CA PHE A 80 11.61 14.89 1.37
C PHE A 80 10.29 14.17 1.07
N VAL A 81 9.20 14.62 1.69
CA VAL A 81 7.87 14.02 1.47
C VAL A 81 7.43 14.17 0.02
N LYS A 82 7.65 15.36 -0.59
CA LYS A 82 7.34 15.57 -2.02
C LYS A 82 8.12 14.63 -2.92
N GLU A 83 9.44 14.58 -2.75
CA GLU A 83 10.33 13.76 -3.57
C GLU A 83 9.95 12.29 -3.49
N LYS A 84 9.81 11.76 -2.27
CA LYS A 84 9.50 10.34 -2.05
C LYS A 84 8.10 9.95 -2.51
N SER A 85 7.11 10.81 -2.29
CA SER A 85 5.76 10.55 -2.79
C SER A 85 5.71 10.53 -4.32
N LEU A 86 6.36 11.48 -4.97
CA LEU A 86 6.44 11.54 -6.44
C LEU A 86 7.22 10.36 -7.03
N GLU A 87 8.28 9.88 -6.36
CA GLU A 87 9.01 8.66 -6.73
C GLU A 87 8.06 7.45 -6.78
N VAL A 88 7.25 7.26 -5.73
CA VAL A 88 6.28 6.17 -5.64
C VAL A 88 5.22 6.26 -6.74
N PHE A 89 4.59 7.41 -6.93
CA PHE A 89 3.58 7.58 -7.97
C PHE A 89 4.15 7.37 -9.38
N LEU A 90 5.38 7.84 -9.65
CA LEU A 90 6.03 7.63 -10.93
C LEU A 90 6.36 6.15 -11.18
N ASP A 91 6.82 5.43 -10.16
CA ASP A 91 7.12 4.01 -10.27
C ASP A 91 5.85 3.20 -10.56
N ILE A 92 4.75 3.51 -9.88
CA ILE A 92 3.46 2.86 -10.14
C ILE A 92 2.96 3.23 -11.54
N ALA A 93 3.03 4.51 -11.95
CA ALA A 93 2.64 4.92 -13.29
C ALA A 93 3.42 4.19 -14.39
N LYS A 94 4.74 4.00 -14.20
CA LYS A 94 5.57 3.21 -15.13
C LYS A 94 5.19 1.74 -15.16
N ALA A 95 4.84 1.16 -14.01
CA ALA A 95 4.40 -0.23 -13.93
C ALA A 95 3.07 -0.43 -14.66
N GLU A 96 2.10 0.43 -14.43
CA GLU A 96 0.80 0.41 -15.12
C GLU A 96 0.96 0.66 -16.62
N ALA A 97 1.78 1.63 -17.03
CA ALA A 97 2.09 1.91 -18.42
C ALA A 97 2.66 0.69 -19.16
N ALA A 98 3.55 -0.05 -18.48
CA ALA A 98 4.11 -1.27 -19.02
C ALA A 98 3.10 -2.42 -19.12
N VAL A 99 2.17 -2.53 -18.14
CA VAL A 99 1.10 -3.54 -18.15
C VAL A 99 0.10 -3.26 -19.28
N HIS A 100 -0.29 -1.99 -19.43
CA HIS A 100 -1.28 -1.58 -20.43
C HIS A 100 -0.69 -1.28 -21.82
N ASN A 101 0.64 -1.37 -21.97
CA ASN A 101 1.36 -1.03 -23.19
C ASN A 101 1.02 0.37 -23.71
N MET A 102 1.04 1.34 -22.80
CA MET A 102 0.70 2.76 -23.05
C MET A 102 1.85 3.66 -22.62
N PRO A 103 1.97 4.88 -23.16
CA PRO A 103 2.85 5.91 -22.60
C PRO A 103 2.44 6.28 -21.16
N VAL A 104 3.41 6.58 -20.31
CA VAL A 104 3.17 6.96 -18.89
C VAL A 104 2.25 8.19 -18.78
N GLU A 105 2.37 9.13 -19.71
CA GLU A 105 1.59 10.36 -19.78
C GLU A 105 0.09 10.13 -20.04
N GLN A 106 -0.26 8.94 -20.55
CA GLN A 106 -1.65 8.54 -20.84
C GLN A 106 -2.25 7.65 -19.77
N ILE A 107 -1.49 7.32 -18.72
CA ILE A 107 -2.01 6.53 -17.60
C ILE A 107 -2.92 7.40 -16.73
N HIS A 108 -4.13 6.91 -16.57
CA HIS A 108 -5.08 7.39 -15.57
C HIS A 108 -5.16 6.33 -14.47
N PHE A 109 -4.90 6.73 -13.26
CA PHE A 109 -5.01 5.85 -12.11
C PHE A 109 -6.47 5.60 -11.77
N HIS A 110 -6.96 4.38 -11.98
CA HIS A 110 -8.33 4.00 -11.65
C HIS A 110 -8.51 3.70 -10.16
N GLU A 111 -7.48 3.14 -9.51
CA GLU A 111 -7.51 2.75 -8.10
C GLU A 111 -6.61 3.66 -7.24
N ILE A 112 -5.42 4.00 -7.73
CA ILE A 112 -4.37 4.73 -6.97
C ILE A 112 -4.48 6.26 -7.12
N GLY A 113 -5.31 6.76 -8.05
CA GLY A 113 -5.60 8.19 -8.24
C GLY A 113 -6.63 8.74 -7.28
N ALA A 114 -7.28 7.90 -6.50
CA ALA A 114 -8.23 8.30 -5.48
C ALA A 114 -7.55 9.05 -4.33
N ILE A 115 -8.30 9.88 -3.62
CA ILE A 115 -7.76 10.74 -2.55
C ILE A 115 -7.18 9.91 -1.41
N ASP A 116 -7.78 8.78 -1.07
CA ASP A 116 -7.31 7.86 -0.03
C ASP A 116 -5.90 7.35 -0.32
N SER A 117 -5.64 6.88 -1.54
CA SER A 117 -4.30 6.42 -1.94
C SER A 117 -3.25 7.54 -1.92
N ILE A 118 -3.64 8.76 -2.30
CA ILE A 118 -2.74 9.93 -2.22
C ILE A 118 -2.42 10.22 -0.75
N VAL A 119 -3.43 10.19 0.12
CA VAL A 119 -3.26 10.42 1.55
C VAL A 119 -2.41 9.33 2.18
N ASP A 120 -2.64 8.07 1.85
CA ASP A 120 -1.85 6.93 2.37
C ASP A 120 -0.36 7.07 2.03
N ILE A 121 -0.03 7.33 0.76
CA ILE A 121 1.37 7.47 0.31
C ILE A 121 2.04 8.69 0.96
N VAL A 122 1.37 9.83 0.97
CA VAL A 122 1.92 11.07 1.54
C VAL A 122 2.07 10.95 3.05
N SER A 123 1.07 10.42 3.76
CA SER A 123 1.10 10.23 5.21
C SER A 123 2.19 9.26 5.63
N PHE A 124 2.44 8.22 4.84
CA PHE A 124 3.53 7.28 5.08
C PHE A 124 4.90 8.01 5.14
N PHE A 125 5.21 8.87 4.18
CA PHE A 125 6.49 9.60 4.18
C PHE A 125 6.55 10.72 5.23
N ILE A 126 5.41 11.34 5.58
CA ILE A 126 5.34 12.25 6.73
C ILE A 126 5.73 11.53 8.02
N LEU A 127 5.24 10.30 8.23
CA LEU A 127 5.58 9.50 9.40
C LEU A 127 7.05 9.04 9.38
N VAL A 128 7.57 8.59 8.25
CA VAL A 128 8.99 8.23 8.09
C VAL A 128 9.90 9.40 8.43
N GLU A 129 9.62 10.60 7.90
CA GLU A 129 10.36 11.82 8.19
C GLU A 129 10.25 12.21 9.67
N SER A 130 9.04 12.16 10.23
CA SER A 130 8.77 12.49 11.63
C SER A 130 9.50 11.58 12.61
N LEU A 131 9.68 10.31 12.26
CA LEU A 131 10.43 9.33 13.05
C LEU A 131 11.95 9.42 12.84
N GLY A 132 12.42 10.23 11.90
CA GLY A 132 13.84 10.38 11.59
C GLY A 132 14.49 9.07 11.10
N ILE A 133 13.80 8.33 10.26
CA ILE A 133 14.28 7.03 9.76
C ILE A 133 15.32 7.25 8.66
N ASP A 134 16.55 6.83 8.91
CA ASP A 134 17.65 6.88 7.94
C ASP A 134 17.87 5.55 7.22
N THR A 135 17.62 4.43 7.89
CA THR A 135 17.90 3.09 7.38
C THR A 135 16.73 2.16 7.66
N VAL A 136 16.36 1.36 6.67
CA VAL A 136 15.27 0.40 6.77
C VAL A 136 15.79 -1.01 6.54
N TYR A 137 15.48 -1.92 7.44
CA TYR A 137 15.70 -3.35 7.30
C TYR A 137 14.37 -4.04 6.99
N SER A 138 14.40 -5.02 6.12
CA SER A 138 13.21 -5.83 5.80
C SER A 138 13.55 -7.30 5.74
N THR A 139 12.62 -8.13 6.15
CA THR A 139 12.66 -9.56 5.81
C THR A 139 12.23 -9.76 4.36
N PRO A 140 12.54 -10.91 3.73
CA PRO A 140 11.92 -11.27 2.46
C PRO A 140 10.41 -11.10 2.51
N LEU A 141 9.82 -10.53 1.45
CA LEU A 141 8.38 -10.34 1.36
C LEU A 141 7.69 -11.69 1.13
N THR A 142 6.49 -11.83 1.65
CA THR A 142 5.65 -13.00 1.39
C THR A 142 4.51 -12.61 0.46
N GLU A 143 4.36 -13.33 -0.64
CA GLU A 143 3.26 -13.16 -1.58
C GLU A 143 2.35 -14.39 -1.55
N GLY A 144 1.06 -14.18 -1.81
CA GLY A 144 0.11 -15.26 -1.97
C GLY A 144 0.16 -15.95 -3.33
N SER A 145 -0.92 -16.58 -3.72
CA SER A 145 -1.03 -17.35 -4.98
C SER A 145 -2.46 -17.36 -5.49
N GLY A 146 -2.66 -17.87 -6.69
CA GLY A 146 -3.97 -17.98 -7.32
C GLY A 146 -4.29 -16.75 -8.17
N THR A 147 -5.53 -16.31 -8.10
CA THR A 147 -6.05 -15.17 -8.86
C THR A 147 -6.87 -14.25 -7.96
N ILE A 148 -7.01 -13.00 -8.35
CA ILE A 148 -7.89 -12.00 -7.74
C ILE A 148 -8.75 -11.36 -8.82
N SER A 149 -9.98 -10.96 -8.45
CA SER A 149 -10.84 -10.18 -9.30
C SER A 149 -10.60 -8.69 -9.04
N VAL A 150 -10.29 -7.96 -10.11
CA VAL A 150 -10.07 -6.51 -10.09
C VAL A 150 -10.92 -5.87 -11.20
N ALA A 151 -10.94 -4.55 -11.29
CA ALA A 151 -11.72 -3.82 -12.31
C ALA A 151 -11.43 -4.30 -13.76
N HIS A 152 -10.23 -4.78 -14.03
CA HIS A 152 -9.80 -5.32 -15.33
C HIS A 152 -10.07 -6.82 -15.53
N GLY A 153 -10.80 -7.47 -14.63
CA GLY A 153 -11.10 -8.90 -14.65
C GLY A 153 -10.23 -9.71 -13.69
N GLU A 154 -10.09 -11.00 -13.99
CA GLU A 154 -9.32 -11.92 -13.14
C GLU A 154 -7.82 -11.80 -13.43
N MET A 155 -7.03 -11.52 -12.39
CA MET A 155 -5.58 -11.32 -12.48
C MET A 155 -4.82 -12.36 -11.67
N PRO A 156 -3.67 -12.86 -12.20
CA PRO A 156 -2.82 -13.78 -11.44
C PRO A 156 -2.12 -13.07 -10.27
N VAL A 157 -1.83 -13.83 -9.21
CA VAL A 157 -1.01 -13.38 -8.07
C VAL A 157 0.40 -13.99 -8.18
N PRO A 158 1.47 -13.17 -8.18
CA PRO A 158 1.53 -11.70 -8.06
C PRO A 158 0.87 -10.98 -9.24
N VAL A 159 0.21 -9.85 -8.95
CA VAL A 159 -0.43 -9.07 -10.02
C VAL A 159 0.59 -8.46 -10.97
N PRO A 160 0.21 -8.21 -12.26
CA PRO A 160 1.14 -7.73 -13.28
C PRO A 160 1.91 -6.46 -12.88
N ALA A 161 1.27 -5.49 -12.23
CA ALA A 161 1.92 -4.26 -11.77
C ALA A 161 3.00 -4.53 -10.72
N VAL A 162 2.79 -5.45 -9.78
CA VAL A 162 3.80 -5.90 -8.81
C VAL A 162 5.01 -6.51 -9.53
N MET A 163 4.78 -7.32 -10.57
CA MET A 163 5.87 -7.90 -11.35
C MET A 163 6.66 -6.85 -12.11
N GLN A 164 6.01 -5.80 -12.64
CA GLN A 164 6.70 -4.68 -13.28
C GLN A 164 7.51 -3.85 -12.28
N LEU A 165 6.97 -3.55 -11.11
CA LEU A 165 7.68 -2.83 -10.02
C LEU A 165 8.91 -3.61 -9.54
N ARG A 166 8.84 -4.94 -9.52
CA ARG A 166 9.93 -5.83 -9.12
C ARG A 166 11.03 -5.94 -10.18
N LYS A 167 10.71 -5.71 -11.44
CA LYS A 167 11.66 -5.83 -12.55
C LYS A 167 12.90 -4.98 -12.33
N GLY A 168 14.08 -5.60 -12.42
CA GLY A 168 15.37 -4.92 -12.21
C GLY A 168 15.72 -4.67 -10.74
N THR A 169 14.96 -5.20 -9.79
CA THR A 169 15.28 -5.16 -8.35
C THR A 169 15.77 -6.51 -7.86
N THR A 170 16.42 -6.52 -6.70
CA THR A 170 16.85 -7.72 -5.97
C THR A 170 15.96 -7.99 -4.74
N ILE A 171 14.78 -7.37 -4.67
CA ILE A 171 13.84 -7.56 -3.56
C ILE A 171 13.45 -9.04 -3.47
N PRO A 172 13.77 -9.72 -2.36
CA PRO A 172 13.47 -11.14 -2.20
C PRO A 172 11.98 -11.32 -1.90
N ILE A 173 11.32 -12.17 -2.68
CA ILE A 173 9.92 -12.54 -2.49
C ILE A 173 9.81 -14.05 -2.37
N THR A 174 9.13 -14.53 -1.34
CA THR A 174 8.71 -15.92 -1.18
C THR A 174 7.21 -16.04 -1.43
N GLN A 175 6.77 -17.17 -1.96
CA GLN A 175 5.35 -17.38 -2.27
C GLN A 175 4.73 -18.37 -1.29
N ASP A 176 3.62 -17.99 -0.67
CA ASP A 176 2.81 -18.86 0.18
C ASP A 176 1.61 -19.41 -0.61
N PHE A 177 1.71 -20.64 -1.06
CA PHE A 177 0.67 -21.31 -1.85
C PHE A 177 -0.59 -21.66 -1.03
N THR A 178 -0.59 -21.46 0.27
CA THR A 178 -1.77 -21.68 1.13
C THR A 178 -2.66 -20.43 1.21
N VAL A 179 -2.13 -19.25 0.86
CA VAL A 179 -2.87 -18.00 0.75
C VAL A 179 -3.30 -17.80 -0.71
N LYS A 180 -4.61 -17.68 -0.96
CA LYS A 180 -5.20 -17.58 -2.30
C LYS A 180 -5.63 -16.17 -2.66
N THR A 181 -4.86 -15.18 -2.26
CA THR A 181 -5.04 -13.76 -2.59
C THR A 181 -3.70 -13.07 -2.64
N GLU A 182 -3.65 -11.82 -3.13
CA GLU A 182 -2.45 -11.02 -3.04
C GLU A 182 -2.16 -10.59 -1.60
N LEU A 183 -0.88 -10.58 -1.24
CA LEU A 183 -0.36 -10.02 0.01
C LEU A 183 0.50 -8.80 -0.27
N ILE A 184 1.05 -8.68 -1.47
CA ILE A 184 1.89 -7.56 -1.91
C ILE A 184 1.12 -6.75 -2.93
N THR A 185 0.65 -5.56 -2.52
CA THR A 185 0.00 -4.62 -3.44
C THR A 185 1.03 -3.78 -4.20
N PRO A 186 0.68 -3.21 -5.36
CA PRO A 186 1.56 -2.27 -6.09
C PRO A 186 2.01 -1.10 -5.20
N THR A 187 1.09 -0.49 -4.46
CA THR A 187 1.41 0.62 -3.54
C THR A 187 2.40 0.19 -2.45
N GLY A 188 2.14 -0.95 -1.79
CA GLY A 188 3.02 -1.46 -0.73
C GLY A 188 4.43 -1.75 -1.21
N LEU A 189 4.56 -2.37 -2.40
CA LEU A 189 5.88 -2.64 -2.98
C LEU A 189 6.60 -1.36 -3.42
N ALA A 190 5.91 -0.39 -3.98
CA ALA A 190 6.50 0.88 -4.40
C ALA A 190 6.97 1.71 -3.18
N LEU A 191 6.19 1.76 -2.09
CA LEU A 191 6.59 2.38 -0.83
C LEU A 191 7.86 1.74 -0.26
N LEU A 192 7.89 0.40 -0.19
CA LEU A 192 9.06 -0.31 0.31
C LEU A 192 10.29 -0.06 -0.57
N LYS A 193 10.13 -0.08 -1.90
CA LYS A 193 11.20 0.20 -2.87
C LYS A 193 11.78 1.60 -2.68
N ALA A 194 10.94 2.62 -2.46
CA ALA A 194 11.36 4.01 -2.24
C ALA A 194 12.16 4.18 -0.93
N LEU A 195 11.99 3.29 0.05
CA LEU A 195 12.79 3.23 1.27
C LEU A 195 14.15 2.56 1.07
N SER A 196 14.42 1.92 -0.06
CA SER A 196 15.68 1.21 -0.36
C SER A 196 16.11 0.25 0.76
N PRO A 197 15.27 -0.70 1.17
CA PRO A 197 15.51 -1.51 2.37
C PRO A 197 16.68 -2.47 2.21
N ILE A 198 17.33 -2.76 3.33
CA ILE A 198 18.39 -3.76 3.47
C ILE A 198 17.74 -5.09 3.86
N PHE A 199 17.97 -6.14 3.05
CA PHE A 199 17.45 -7.50 3.30
C PHE A 199 18.47 -8.41 3.99
N GLU A 200 19.17 -7.86 4.98
CA GLU A 200 20.12 -8.56 5.80
C GLU A 200 19.63 -8.63 7.25
N PRO A 201 20.18 -9.53 8.07
CA PRO A 201 19.88 -9.56 9.50
C PRO A 201 20.15 -8.20 10.16
N ILE A 202 19.30 -7.83 11.11
CA ILE A 202 19.47 -6.62 11.91
C ILE A 202 20.83 -6.71 12.65
N PRO A 203 21.70 -5.69 12.52
CA PRO A 203 22.98 -5.66 13.22
C PRO A 203 22.82 -5.79 14.74
N SER A 204 23.74 -6.52 15.38
CA SER A 204 23.67 -6.84 16.82
C SER A 204 23.83 -5.63 17.76
N HIS A 205 24.31 -4.50 17.24
CA HIS A 205 24.41 -3.24 18.00
C HIS A 205 23.11 -2.42 17.99
N LEU A 206 22.08 -2.87 17.24
CA LEU A 206 20.77 -2.24 17.24
C LEU A 206 19.82 -2.99 18.16
N SER A 207 19.13 -2.26 19.01
CA SER A 207 18.06 -2.76 19.87
C SER A 207 16.69 -2.28 19.40
N ILE A 208 15.64 -3.05 19.70
CA ILE A 208 14.25 -2.66 19.39
C ILE A 208 13.76 -1.72 20.50
N GLU A 209 13.42 -0.50 20.13
CA GLU A 209 12.82 0.48 21.03
C GLU A 209 11.30 0.31 21.13
N SER A 210 10.65 0.16 19.97
CA SER A 210 9.20 0.02 19.92
C SER A 210 8.75 -0.85 18.75
N VAL A 211 7.53 -1.40 18.87
CA VAL A 211 6.92 -2.26 17.85
C VAL A 211 5.48 -1.77 17.59
N GLY A 212 5.14 -1.62 16.32
CA GLY A 212 3.80 -1.31 15.86
C GLY A 212 3.25 -2.35 14.90
N TYR A 213 1.93 -2.41 14.78
CA TYR A 213 1.23 -3.28 13.84
C TYR A 213 0.20 -2.47 13.06
N GLY A 214 0.17 -2.69 11.74
CA GLY A 214 -0.89 -2.27 10.85
C GLY A 214 -1.57 -3.50 10.25
N PHE A 215 -2.90 -3.48 10.15
CA PHE A 215 -3.67 -4.64 9.69
C PHE A 215 -4.15 -4.45 8.26
N GLY A 216 -4.02 -5.51 7.46
CA GLY A 216 -4.68 -5.57 6.16
C GLY A 216 -6.19 -5.79 6.33
N LYS A 217 -6.98 -5.18 5.44
CA LYS A 217 -8.46 -5.31 5.44
C LYS A 217 -8.92 -6.66 4.89
N ARG A 218 -8.14 -7.32 4.02
CA ARG A 218 -8.49 -8.61 3.42
C ARG A 218 -8.36 -9.76 4.40
N GLU A 219 -9.38 -10.63 4.41
CA GLU A 219 -9.35 -11.90 5.13
C GLU A 219 -8.58 -12.94 4.32
N THR A 220 -7.41 -13.34 4.82
CA THR A 220 -6.49 -14.28 4.14
C THR A 220 -6.53 -15.68 4.72
N GLY A 221 -7.36 -15.91 5.74
CA GLY A 221 -7.36 -17.15 6.54
C GLY A 221 -6.14 -17.26 7.48
N LYS A 222 -5.24 -16.29 7.45
CA LYS A 222 -4.06 -16.17 8.32
C LYS A 222 -4.02 -14.78 8.97
N PHE A 223 -3.18 -14.65 9.98
CA PHE A 223 -2.91 -13.34 10.58
C PHE A 223 -2.24 -12.43 9.55
N ASN A 224 -3.00 -11.46 9.05
CA ASN A 224 -2.55 -10.51 8.03
C ASN A 224 -2.24 -9.17 8.70
N ALA A 225 -0.96 -8.93 8.96
CA ALA A 225 -0.47 -7.69 9.55
C ALA A 225 0.96 -7.38 9.10
N LEU A 226 1.23 -6.08 8.92
CA LEU A 226 2.58 -5.55 8.82
C LEU A 226 3.07 -5.20 10.23
N ARG A 227 4.25 -5.70 10.60
CA ARG A 227 4.94 -5.33 11.84
C ARG A 227 6.11 -4.40 11.53
N GLY A 228 6.08 -3.20 12.08
CA GLY A 228 7.18 -2.26 12.09
C GLY A 228 7.89 -2.28 13.44
N SER A 229 9.22 -2.21 13.46
CA SER A 229 10.03 -2.07 14.66
C SER A 229 10.93 -0.86 14.53
N LEU A 230 10.88 0.05 15.49
CA LEU A 230 11.84 1.15 15.58
C LEU A 230 13.09 0.63 16.27
N LEU A 231 14.24 0.83 15.62
CA LEU A 231 15.53 0.38 16.10
C LEU A 231 16.36 1.58 16.56
N MET A 232 17.12 1.39 17.63
CA MET A 232 18.06 2.38 18.14
C MET A 232 19.44 1.75 18.34
N GLU A 233 20.49 2.57 18.23
CA GLU A 233 21.85 2.14 18.59
C GLU A 233 21.92 1.86 20.09
N ASP A 234 22.41 0.68 20.43
CA ASP A 234 22.68 0.34 21.83
C ASP A 234 23.98 1.01 22.28
N SER A 235 23.85 2.11 23.03
CA SER A 235 24.98 2.86 23.59
C SER A 235 25.86 2.05 24.54
N SER A 236 25.47 0.82 24.94
CA SER A 236 26.24 -0.06 25.80
C SER A 236 27.38 -0.80 25.07
N HIS A 237 27.43 -0.76 23.73
CA HIS A 237 28.46 -1.45 22.93
C HIS A 237 29.62 -0.54 22.50
N SER A 238 29.85 0.60 23.14
CA SER A 238 31.14 1.31 23.07
C SER A 238 32.23 0.51 23.79
N THR A 239 32.68 -0.57 23.15
CA THR A 239 33.83 -1.33 23.66
C THR A 239 35.08 -0.48 23.47
N THR A 240 35.49 0.22 24.51
CA THR A 240 36.84 0.79 24.58
C THR A 240 37.82 -0.37 24.54
N ILE A 241 38.43 -0.63 23.40
CA ILE A 241 39.56 -1.57 23.30
C ILE A 241 40.72 -0.87 23.99
N VAL A 242 40.95 -1.23 25.26
CA VAL A 242 42.18 -0.86 26.00
C VAL A 242 43.26 -1.77 25.49
N HIS A 243 44.13 -1.27 24.61
CA HIS A 243 45.39 -1.93 24.29
C HIS A 243 46.29 -1.82 25.51
N HIS A 244 46.48 -2.92 26.26
CA HIS A 244 47.60 -3.06 27.16
C HIS A 244 48.86 -3.39 26.34
N THR A 245 49.79 -2.45 26.31
CA THR A 245 51.19 -2.69 25.90
C THR A 245 51.96 -3.43 26.97
#